data_0af5f4688dcfbbbd071fea262a84ec86
#
_entry.id   0af5f4688dcfbbbd071fea262a84ec86
#
_cell.length_a   1.000
_cell.length_b   1.000
_cell.length_c   1.000
_cell.angle_alpha   90.00
_cell.angle_beta   90.00
_cell.angle_gamma   90.00
#
_symmetry.space_group_name_H-M   'P 1'
#
loop_
_entity.id
_entity.type
_entity.pdbx_description
1 polymer ?
#
loop_
_entity_poly.entity_id
_entity_poly.type
_entity_poly.pdbx_seq_one_letter_code
_entity_poly.pdbx_strand_id
1 'polypeptide(L)'
;LPKDQIEQILPFNAMSVFLLENSLFDVAVNLDKEAEACVLMAKVEAREKYGYTWEDHAVAPCTSAAEHKLMTGFFDQLSKVNTKSYLQEIFEICHASFNFEPYAIRLNQEKYTHWQTILDEKREGKQVVGLNTGCGPRWNTRLWKDEYWVELAKTLREHGYYPMFLGGELEHAKNVALSEKAGVYYPGHFDLETFISLTNTCDIVVTQVTMMMHIATALQKKMVLMNTIFNPHEFELYGRGVIIGPPSPCQCYYGNECVRGTSCMNDIDPQTVYNGLNSIA
;
A
#
# COMPACT_ATOMS: atom_id res chain seq x y z
N LEU A 1 5.51 14.19 -0.48
CA LEU A 1 5.07 14.72 -1.77
C LEU A 1 6.13 15.66 -2.34
N PRO A 2 6.36 15.67 -3.67
CA PRO A 2 7.27 16.60 -4.33
C PRO A 2 6.76 18.04 -4.14
N LYS A 3 7.52 18.89 -3.46
CA LYS A 3 7.11 20.27 -3.15
C LYS A 3 7.07 21.18 -4.38
N ASP A 4 7.78 20.82 -5.42
CA ASP A 4 7.82 21.51 -6.71
C ASP A 4 6.56 21.29 -7.57
N GLN A 5 5.74 20.30 -7.23
CA GLN A 5 4.48 19.97 -7.89
C GLN A 5 3.25 20.39 -7.07
N ILE A 6 3.43 20.88 -5.84
CA ILE A 6 2.37 21.27 -4.92
C ILE A 6 2.64 22.67 -4.41
N GLU A 7 1.78 23.61 -4.79
CA GLU A 7 1.89 25.00 -4.36
C GLU A 7 1.55 25.15 -2.88
N GLN A 8 0.48 24.51 -2.42
CA GLN A 8 0.01 24.64 -1.04
C GLN A 8 -0.61 23.35 -0.51
N ILE A 9 -0.36 23.03 0.76
CA ILE A 9 -1.03 21.98 1.51
C ILE A 9 -1.81 22.64 2.64
N LEU A 10 -3.12 22.42 2.66
CA LEU A 10 -4.01 22.98 3.67
C LEU A 10 -4.44 21.86 4.64
N PRO A 11 -4.39 22.09 5.96
CA PRO A 11 -5.01 21.16 6.91
C PRO A 11 -6.53 21.22 6.76
N PHE A 12 -7.22 20.10 6.97
CA PHE A 12 -8.67 20.07 6.95
C PHE A 12 -9.23 20.68 8.24
N ASN A 13 -9.55 21.97 8.19
CA ASN A 13 -10.12 22.76 9.30
C ASN A 13 -11.03 23.87 8.77
N ALA A 14 -11.76 24.52 9.66
CA ALA A 14 -12.74 25.55 9.30
C ALA A 14 -12.15 26.70 8.46
N MET A 15 -10.91 27.12 8.71
CA MET A 15 -10.27 28.19 7.94
C MET A 15 -9.97 27.75 6.51
N SER A 16 -9.44 26.54 6.33
CA SER A 16 -9.17 25.97 5.01
C SER A 16 -10.46 25.77 4.22
N VAL A 17 -11.51 25.27 4.86
CA VAL A 17 -12.84 25.14 4.24
C VAL A 17 -13.38 26.50 3.79
N PHE A 18 -13.33 27.50 4.67
CA PHE A 18 -13.77 28.87 4.34
C PHE A 18 -12.99 29.47 3.16
N LEU A 19 -11.67 29.28 3.10
CA LEU A 19 -10.84 29.74 1.99
C LEU A 19 -11.24 29.07 0.68
N LEU A 20 -11.41 27.73 0.71
CA LEU A 20 -11.76 26.95 -0.47
C LEU A 20 -13.17 27.29 -0.99
N GLU A 21 -14.16 27.49 -0.10
CA GLU A 21 -15.53 27.88 -0.47
C GLU A 21 -15.61 29.29 -1.07
N ASN A 22 -14.62 30.16 -0.81
CA ASN A 22 -14.55 31.53 -1.33
C ASN A 22 -13.47 31.72 -2.40
N SER A 23 -12.97 30.64 -2.97
CA SER A 23 -11.99 30.64 -4.06
C SER A 23 -12.59 30.09 -5.34
N LEU A 24 -12.12 30.57 -6.49
CA LEU A 24 -12.49 30.04 -7.80
C LEU A 24 -11.31 29.22 -8.35
N PHE A 25 -11.62 28.01 -8.81
CA PHE A 25 -10.65 27.10 -9.39
C PHE A 25 -10.97 26.79 -10.86
N ASP A 26 -9.97 26.48 -11.65
CA ASP A 26 -10.18 25.93 -12.98
C ASP A 26 -10.69 24.49 -12.90
N VAL A 27 -10.06 23.68 -12.03
CA VAL A 27 -10.43 22.28 -11.80
C VAL A 27 -10.45 21.99 -10.31
N ALA A 28 -11.48 21.28 -9.84
CA ALA A 28 -11.52 20.69 -8.51
C ALA A 28 -11.65 19.17 -8.64
N VAL A 29 -10.84 18.44 -7.85
CA VAL A 29 -10.84 16.96 -7.85
C VAL A 29 -11.05 16.48 -6.43
N ASN A 30 -12.04 15.61 -6.21
CA ASN A 30 -12.25 14.91 -4.96
C ASN A 30 -12.30 13.40 -5.20
N LEU A 31 -11.28 12.69 -4.71
CA LEU A 31 -11.18 11.22 -4.83
C LEU A 31 -11.62 10.50 -3.56
N ASP A 32 -12.03 11.25 -2.54
CA ASP A 32 -12.52 10.70 -1.27
C ASP A 32 -14.05 10.62 -1.27
N LYS A 33 -14.61 9.56 -0.68
CA LYS A 33 -16.03 9.29 -0.53
C LYS A 33 -16.56 9.65 0.86
N GLU A 34 -15.71 10.13 1.76
CA GLU A 34 -16.16 10.63 3.06
C GLU A 34 -17.07 11.85 2.89
N ALA A 35 -18.12 11.91 3.72
CA ALA A 35 -19.16 12.93 3.59
C ALA A 35 -18.60 14.37 3.61
N GLU A 36 -17.61 14.63 4.48
CA GLU A 36 -17.00 15.95 4.64
C GLU A 36 -16.30 16.40 3.35
N ALA A 37 -15.57 15.51 2.69
CA ALA A 37 -14.87 15.79 1.44
C ALA A 37 -15.87 16.02 0.30
N CYS A 38 -16.92 15.21 0.23
CA CYS A 38 -17.97 15.34 -0.78
C CYS A 38 -18.80 16.63 -0.59
N VAL A 39 -19.15 17.00 0.65
CA VAL A 39 -19.85 18.25 0.96
C VAL A 39 -18.99 19.46 0.60
N LEU A 40 -17.69 19.43 0.93
CA LEU A 40 -16.77 20.49 0.51
C LEU A 40 -16.70 20.61 -1.00
N MET A 41 -16.59 19.48 -1.72
CA MET A 41 -16.58 19.45 -3.19
C MET A 41 -17.87 20.06 -3.80
N ALA A 42 -19.03 19.82 -3.18
CA ALA A 42 -20.29 20.40 -3.62
C ALA A 42 -20.28 21.93 -3.55
N LYS A 43 -19.63 22.49 -2.52
CA LYS A 43 -19.60 23.94 -2.24
C LYS A 43 -18.48 24.72 -2.94
N VAL A 44 -17.35 24.08 -3.21
CA VAL A 44 -16.23 24.72 -3.91
C VAL A 44 -16.68 25.18 -5.31
N GLU A 45 -16.33 26.40 -5.70
CA GLU A 45 -16.54 26.90 -7.06
C GLU A 45 -15.40 26.52 -7.98
N ALA A 46 -15.70 25.73 -9.03
CA ALA A 46 -14.74 25.34 -10.06
C ALA A 46 -15.41 25.26 -11.43
N ARG A 47 -14.64 25.53 -12.50
CA ARG A 47 -15.11 25.39 -13.88
C ARG A 47 -15.40 23.94 -14.23
N GLU A 48 -14.54 23.05 -13.76
CA GLU A 48 -14.68 21.61 -13.94
C GLU A 48 -14.53 20.90 -12.58
N LYS A 49 -15.36 19.89 -12.35
CA LYS A 49 -15.34 19.08 -11.12
C LYS A 49 -15.25 17.61 -11.46
N TYR A 50 -14.31 16.89 -10.85
CA TYR A 50 -14.08 15.47 -11.05
C TYR A 50 -14.12 14.71 -9.74
N GLY A 51 -14.50 13.43 -9.79
CA GLY A 51 -14.56 12.56 -8.62
C GLY A 51 -15.94 12.56 -7.97
N TYR A 52 -15.99 12.74 -6.66
CA TYR A 52 -17.21 12.61 -5.87
C TYR A 52 -17.66 13.93 -5.27
N THR A 53 -18.96 14.11 -5.23
CA THR A 53 -19.66 15.27 -4.65
C THR A 53 -20.78 14.79 -3.72
N TRP A 54 -21.54 15.74 -3.17
CA TRP A 54 -22.68 15.49 -2.30
C TRP A 54 -23.95 16.03 -2.94
N GLU A 55 -24.89 15.14 -3.26
CA GLU A 55 -26.18 15.44 -3.84
C GLU A 55 -27.28 14.62 -3.16
N ASP A 56 -28.44 15.18 -2.94
CA ASP A 56 -29.60 14.53 -2.33
C ASP A 56 -29.28 13.76 -1.04
N HIS A 57 -28.42 14.35 -0.19
CA HIS A 57 -27.96 13.78 1.08
C HIS A 57 -27.12 12.49 0.95
N ALA A 58 -26.50 12.27 -0.20
CA ALA A 58 -25.67 11.11 -0.47
C ALA A 58 -24.42 11.47 -1.29
N VAL A 59 -23.43 10.58 -1.26
CA VAL A 59 -22.27 10.66 -2.15
C VAL A 59 -22.71 10.37 -3.58
N ALA A 60 -22.37 11.27 -4.50
CA ALA A 60 -22.68 11.16 -5.92
C ALA A 60 -21.42 11.36 -6.78
N PRO A 61 -21.37 10.84 -8.01
CA PRO A 61 -20.27 11.12 -8.93
C PRO A 61 -20.43 12.52 -9.54
N CYS A 62 -19.36 13.29 -9.64
CA CYS A 62 -19.37 14.57 -10.36
C CYS A 62 -19.64 14.39 -11.85
N THR A 63 -19.14 13.28 -12.41
CA THR A 63 -19.34 12.89 -13.81
C THR A 63 -19.54 11.38 -13.93
N SER A 64 -20.07 10.89 -15.04
CA SER A 64 -20.26 9.45 -15.27
C SER A 64 -18.96 8.64 -15.21
N ALA A 65 -17.80 9.28 -15.39
CA ALA A 65 -16.49 8.63 -15.25
C ALA A 65 -16.22 8.11 -13.82
N ALA A 66 -16.84 8.71 -12.79
CA ALA A 66 -16.70 8.28 -11.41
C ALA A 66 -17.72 7.21 -10.97
N GLU A 67 -18.76 6.93 -11.78
CA GLU A 67 -19.82 5.97 -11.41
C GLU A 67 -19.30 4.57 -11.17
N HIS A 68 -18.45 4.06 -12.06
CA HIS A 68 -17.92 2.69 -11.94
C HIS A 68 -17.20 2.49 -10.60
N LYS A 69 -16.28 3.39 -10.24
CA LYS A 69 -15.52 3.31 -8.97
C LYS A 69 -16.41 3.55 -7.75
N LEU A 70 -17.46 4.35 -7.87
CA LEU A 70 -18.46 4.53 -6.83
C LEU A 70 -19.21 3.21 -6.58
N MET A 71 -19.68 2.57 -7.64
CA MET A 71 -20.45 1.32 -7.56
C MET A 71 -19.60 0.14 -7.06
N THR A 72 -18.34 0.01 -7.52
CA THR A 72 -17.43 -1.02 -7.00
C THR A 72 -17.07 -0.79 -5.52
N GLY A 73 -17.19 0.44 -5.03
CA GLY A 73 -17.02 0.78 -3.62
C GLY A 73 -18.21 0.43 -2.72
N PHE A 74 -19.42 0.35 -3.28
CA PHE A 74 -20.63 0.00 -2.54
C PHE A 74 -21.03 -1.47 -2.69
N PHE A 75 -20.67 -2.11 -3.79
CA PHE A 75 -21.11 -3.46 -4.11
C PHE A 75 -19.92 -4.40 -4.35
N ASP A 76 -19.61 -5.22 -3.34
CA ASP A 76 -18.53 -6.21 -3.40
C ASP A 76 -18.62 -7.12 -4.63
N GLN A 77 -19.83 -7.45 -5.10
CA GLN A 77 -20.00 -8.31 -6.27
C GLN A 77 -19.48 -7.66 -7.55
N LEU A 78 -19.62 -6.33 -7.68
CA LEU A 78 -19.04 -5.58 -8.79
C LEU A 78 -17.53 -5.45 -8.64
N SER A 79 -17.05 -5.19 -7.39
CA SER A 79 -15.61 -5.12 -7.13
C SER A 79 -14.90 -6.44 -7.43
N LYS A 80 -15.50 -7.60 -7.08
CA LYS A 80 -14.92 -8.93 -7.34
C LYS A 80 -14.65 -9.24 -8.80
N VAL A 81 -15.46 -8.70 -9.70
CA VAL A 81 -15.34 -8.94 -11.16
C VAL A 81 -14.63 -7.79 -11.89
N ASN A 82 -14.26 -6.73 -11.18
CA ASN A 82 -13.50 -5.62 -11.73
C ASN A 82 -12.10 -6.08 -12.12
N THR A 83 -11.67 -5.78 -13.34
CA THR A 83 -10.32 -6.10 -13.86
C THR A 83 -9.43 -4.87 -14.00
N LYS A 84 -9.94 -3.68 -13.68
CA LYS A 84 -9.17 -2.45 -13.70
C LYS A 84 -8.33 -2.32 -12.43
N SER A 85 -7.13 -1.78 -12.58
CA SER A 85 -6.35 -1.38 -11.41
C SER A 85 -6.95 -0.13 -10.75
N TYR A 86 -6.67 0.05 -9.45
CA TYR A 86 -7.09 1.24 -8.72
C TYR A 86 -6.57 2.52 -9.39
N LEU A 87 -5.34 2.51 -9.90
CA LEU A 87 -4.75 3.65 -10.60
C LEU A 87 -5.50 3.96 -11.90
N GLN A 88 -5.81 2.94 -12.69
CA GLN A 88 -6.59 3.13 -13.91
C GLN A 88 -7.94 3.78 -13.60
N GLU A 89 -8.65 3.32 -12.57
CA GLU A 89 -9.93 3.91 -12.17
C GLU A 89 -9.77 5.37 -11.70
N ILE A 90 -8.70 5.70 -10.95
CA ILE A 90 -8.43 7.08 -10.50
C ILE A 90 -8.16 8.01 -11.68
N PHE A 91 -7.38 7.57 -12.67
CA PHE A 91 -7.14 8.36 -13.87
C PHE A 91 -8.42 8.57 -14.69
N GLU A 92 -9.24 7.52 -14.85
CA GLU A 92 -10.55 7.63 -15.53
C GLU A 92 -11.46 8.65 -14.83
N ILE A 93 -11.55 8.64 -13.49
CA ILE A 93 -12.30 9.62 -12.70
C ILE A 93 -11.87 11.05 -13.01
N CYS A 94 -10.58 11.26 -13.23
CA CYS A 94 -10.00 12.55 -13.59
C CYS A 94 -10.05 12.85 -15.09
N HIS A 95 -10.80 12.08 -15.89
CA HIS A 95 -10.86 12.17 -17.36
C HIS A 95 -9.49 12.08 -18.04
N ALA A 96 -8.55 11.35 -17.43
CA ALA A 96 -7.20 11.08 -17.92
C ALA A 96 -7.01 9.61 -18.27
N SER A 97 -6.01 9.32 -19.10
CA SER A 97 -5.60 7.94 -19.42
C SER A 97 -4.42 7.55 -18.54
N PHE A 98 -4.49 6.38 -17.93
CA PHE A 98 -3.35 5.82 -17.19
C PHE A 98 -2.35 5.17 -18.16
N ASN A 99 -1.14 5.71 -18.23
CA ASN A 99 -0.06 5.23 -19.08
C ASN A 99 1.10 4.67 -18.24
N PHE A 100 0.77 4.03 -17.13
CA PHE A 100 1.72 3.49 -16.16
C PHE A 100 2.63 4.56 -15.53
N GLU A 101 2.09 5.75 -15.29
CA GLU A 101 2.78 6.81 -14.57
C GLU A 101 3.25 6.30 -13.19
N PRO A 102 4.54 6.51 -12.86
CA PRO A 102 5.06 6.04 -11.57
C PRO A 102 4.50 6.86 -10.41
N TYR A 103 4.42 6.25 -9.25
CA TYR A 103 4.13 6.98 -8.02
C TYR A 103 5.17 8.08 -7.76
N ALA A 104 4.72 9.27 -7.40
CA ALA A 104 5.58 10.33 -6.94
C ALA A 104 5.90 10.17 -5.44
N ILE A 105 7.16 9.91 -5.13
CA ILE A 105 7.65 9.82 -3.75
C ILE A 105 8.94 10.62 -3.61
N ARG A 106 9.07 11.34 -2.48
CA ARG A 106 10.31 12.04 -2.14
C ARG A 106 11.16 11.16 -1.25
N LEU A 107 12.38 10.87 -1.70
CA LEU A 107 13.40 10.20 -0.90
C LEU A 107 14.25 11.22 -0.14
N ASN A 108 14.44 11.04 1.16
CA ASN A 108 15.45 11.77 1.91
C ASN A 108 16.82 11.12 1.65
N GLN A 109 17.64 11.81 0.87
CA GLN A 109 18.92 11.27 0.40
C GLN A 109 19.93 11.07 1.54
N GLU A 110 19.92 11.91 2.57
CA GLU A 110 20.81 11.77 3.72
C GLU A 110 20.48 10.51 4.53
N LYS A 111 19.18 10.33 4.87
CA LYS A 111 18.70 9.13 5.56
C LYS A 111 18.94 7.86 4.74
N TYR A 112 18.74 7.92 3.42
CA TYR A 112 19.00 6.79 2.53
C TYR A 112 20.49 6.41 2.55
N THR A 113 21.40 7.37 2.38
CA THR A 113 22.85 7.12 2.41
C THR A 113 23.28 6.54 3.74
N HIS A 114 22.74 7.05 4.85
CA HIS A 114 23.00 6.51 6.19
C HIS A 114 22.63 5.02 6.27
N TRP A 115 21.43 4.64 5.88
CA TRP A 115 20.99 3.25 5.93
C TRP A 115 21.70 2.36 4.94
N GLN A 116 22.03 2.87 3.76
CA GLN A 116 22.82 2.14 2.79
C GLN A 116 24.20 1.78 3.33
N THR A 117 24.89 2.73 3.95
CA THR A 117 26.21 2.48 4.59
C THR A 117 26.12 1.36 5.63
N ILE A 118 25.12 1.43 6.54
CA ILE A 118 24.92 0.41 7.57
C ILE A 118 24.67 -0.98 6.95
N LEU A 119 23.87 -1.04 5.89
CA LEU A 119 23.52 -2.33 5.29
C LEU A 119 24.62 -2.87 4.39
N ASP A 120 25.39 -2.03 3.72
CA ASP A 120 26.54 -2.47 2.92
C ASP A 120 27.61 -3.17 3.76
N GLU A 121 27.79 -2.74 5.01
CA GLU A 121 28.67 -3.43 5.98
C GLU A 121 28.11 -4.78 6.44
N LYS A 122 26.77 -4.93 6.50
CA LYS A 122 26.12 -6.11 7.09
C LYS A 122 25.76 -7.19 6.07
N ARG A 123 25.35 -6.78 4.86
CA ARG A 123 24.80 -7.70 3.84
C ARG A 123 25.84 -8.53 3.09
N GLU A 124 27.14 -8.19 3.20
CA GLU A 124 28.23 -8.93 2.55
C GLU A 124 27.99 -9.13 1.03
N GLY A 125 27.47 -8.13 0.34
CA GLY A 125 27.14 -8.19 -1.08
C GLY A 125 25.87 -8.98 -1.44
N LYS A 126 25.14 -9.52 -0.46
CA LYS A 126 23.87 -10.23 -0.67
C LYS A 126 22.74 -9.27 -0.99
N GLN A 127 21.72 -9.75 -1.71
CA GLN A 127 20.48 -8.99 -1.92
C GLN A 127 19.69 -8.85 -0.62
N VAL A 128 19.23 -7.63 -0.33
CA VAL A 128 18.45 -7.31 0.87
C VAL A 128 16.98 -7.59 0.61
N VAL A 129 16.39 -8.44 1.47
CA VAL A 129 14.95 -8.72 1.43
C VAL A 129 14.27 -8.13 2.65
N GLY A 130 13.46 -7.10 2.44
CA GLY A 130 12.65 -6.48 3.49
C GLY A 130 11.38 -7.28 3.77
N LEU A 131 11.22 -7.77 4.98
CA LEU A 131 10.08 -8.56 5.44
C LEU A 131 9.16 -7.68 6.30
N ASN A 132 8.09 -7.13 5.69
CA ASN A 132 7.14 -6.27 6.40
C ASN A 132 6.06 -7.11 7.07
N THR A 133 6.11 -7.21 8.40
CA THR A 133 5.27 -8.13 9.18
C THR A 133 3.92 -7.56 9.61
N GLY A 134 3.70 -6.25 9.43
CA GLY A 134 2.49 -5.56 9.85
C GLY A 134 1.46 -5.40 8.76
N CYS A 135 0.19 -5.20 9.16
CA CYS A 135 -0.89 -4.90 8.22
C CYS A 135 -1.83 -3.78 8.71
N GLY A 136 -1.48 -3.12 9.82
CA GLY A 136 -2.35 -2.16 10.50
C GLY A 136 -3.56 -2.81 11.18
N PRO A 137 -4.28 -2.08 12.05
CA PRO A 137 -5.30 -2.67 12.93
C PRO A 137 -6.66 -2.92 12.24
N ARG A 138 -6.92 -2.31 11.08
CA ARG A 138 -8.26 -2.33 10.45
C ARG A 138 -8.70 -3.72 9.99
N TRP A 139 -7.77 -4.54 9.47
CA TRP A 139 -8.07 -5.87 8.92
C TRP A 139 -7.02 -6.89 9.35
N ASN A 140 -7.14 -7.39 10.56
CA ASN A 140 -6.22 -8.38 11.14
C ASN A 140 -6.21 -9.72 10.38
N THR A 141 -7.24 -10.00 9.57
CA THR A 141 -7.30 -11.17 8.69
C THR A 141 -6.18 -11.22 7.65
N ARG A 142 -5.44 -10.10 7.44
CA ARG A 142 -4.26 -10.04 6.58
C ARG A 142 -2.95 -10.43 7.28
N LEU A 143 -2.96 -10.63 8.59
CA LEU A 143 -1.75 -11.01 9.31
C LEU A 143 -1.34 -12.44 8.96
N TRP A 144 -0.08 -12.58 8.61
CA TRP A 144 0.55 -13.87 8.40
C TRP A 144 1.11 -14.39 9.73
N LYS A 145 1.23 -15.73 9.88
CA LYS A 145 1.73 -16.35 11.13
C LYS A 145 3.16 -15.94 11.44
N ASP A 146 3.44 -15.70 12.70
CA ASP A 146 4.78 -15.35 13.17
C ASP A 146 5.81 -16.45 12.88
N GLU A 147 5.42 -17.72 13.01
CA GLU A 147 6.25 -18.86 12.69
C GLU A 147 6.65 -18.90 11.22
N TYR A 148 5.75 -18.50 10.32
CA TYR A 148 5.98 -18.45 8.88
C TYR A 148 6.97 -17.34 8.49
N TRP A 149 6.92 -16.19 9.18
CA TRP A 149 7.93 -15.15 9.01
C TRP A 149 9.32 -15.62 9.42
N VAL A 150 9.43 -16.38 10.54
CA VAL A 150 10.69 -16.95 11.01
C VAL A 150 11.22 -17.99 10.02
N GLU A 151 10.37 -18.87 9.53
CA GLU A 151 10.72 -19.90 8.54
C GLU A 151 11.21 -19.26 7.24
N LEU A 152 10.45 -18.32 6.68
CA LEU A 152 10.83 -17.60 5.46
C LEU A 152 12.19 -16.89 5.63
N ALA A 153 12.39 -16.19 6.75
CA ALA A 153 13.63 -15.47 7.02
C ALA A 153 14.85 -16.41 7.08
N LYS A 154 14.70 -17.60 7.69
CA LYS A 154 15.75 -18.64 7.72
C LYS A 154 16.02 -19.19 6.32
N THR A 155 14.98 -19.55 5.58
CA THR A 155 15.08 -20.04 4.20
C THR A 155 15.83 -19.03 3.31
N LEU A 156 15.47 -17.76 3.38
CA LEU A 156 16.13 -16.71 2.61
C LEU A 156 17.63 -16.61 2.94
N ARG A 157 17.99 -16.65 4.22
CA ARG A 157 19.38 -16.60 4.65
C ARG A 157 20.18 -17.81 4.15
N GLU A 158 19.61 -19.01 4.21
CA GLU A 158 20.22 -20.24 3.72
C GLU A 158 20.45 -20.23 2.20
N HIS A 159 19.64 -19.49 1.48
CA HIS A 159 19.75 -19.32 0.02
C HIS A 159 20.52 -18.06 -0.41
N GLY A 160 21.27 -17.44 0.50
CA GLY A 160 22.21 -16.37 0.17
C GLY A 160 21.62 -14.97 0.10
N TYR A 161 20.38 -14.75 0.57
CA TYR A 161 19.81 -13.42 0.76
C TYR A 161 20.20 -12.83 2.14
N TYR A 162 20.01 -11.52 2.26
CA TYR A 162 20.08 -10.80 3.53
C TYR A 162 18.67 -10.34 3.95
N PRO A 163 17.90 -11.18 4.67
CA PRO A 163 16.58 -10.78 5.14
C PRO A 163 16.68 -9.81 6.32
N MET A 164 15.79 -8.84 6.38
CA MET A 164 15.58 -7.99 7.55
C MET A 164 14.09 -7.75 7.81
N PHE A 165 13.70 -7.75 9.07
CA PHE A 165 12.33 -7.41 9.44
C PHE A 165 12.09 -5.91 9.37
N LEU A 166 10.87 -5.54 8.91
CA LEU A 166 10.39 -4.17 8.80
C LEU A 166 9.01 -4.05 9.44
N GLY A 167 8.68 -2.88 9.94
CA GLY A 167 7.39 -2.58 10.54
C GLY A 167 7.39 -1.23 11.23
N GLY A 168 6.21 -0.77 11.64
CA GLY A 168 6.02 0.41 12.44
C GLY A 168 6.13 0.15 13.96
N GLU A 169 5.70 1.12 14.74
CA GLU A 169 5.69 1.05 16.20
C GLU A 169 4.85 -0.13 16.73
N LEU A 170 3.70 -0.38 16.09
CA LEU A 170 2.79 -1.47 16.48
C LEU A 170 3.43 -2.86 16.33
N GLU A 171 4.34 -3.04 15.38
CA GLU A 171 5.04 -4.28 15.12
C GLU A 171 6.37 -4.40 15.88
N HIS A 172 6.81 -3.37 16.62
CA HIS A 172 8.14 -3.33 17.20
C HIS A 172 8.43 -4.53 18.11
N ALA A 173 7.61 -4.77 19.11
CA ALA A 173 7.82 -5.87 20.06
C ALA A 173 7.81 -7.25 19.36
N LYS A 174 6.91 -7.43 18.40
CA LYS A 174 6.84 -8.63 17.58
C LYS A 174 8.13 -8.81 16.77
N ASN A 175 8.58 -7.77 16.08
CA ASN A 175 9.76 -7.85 15.21
C ASN A 175 11.06 -8.11 15.99
N VAL A 176 11.19 -7.60 17.21
CA VAL A 176 12.28 -7.97 18.12
C VAL A 176 12.27 -9.47 18.37
N ALA A 177 11.14 -10.04 18.76
CA ALA A 177 11.03 -11.47 19.04
C ALA A 177 11.26 -12.35 17.79
N LEU A 178 10.77 -11.91 16.62
CA LEU A 178 11.00 -12.61 15.34
C LEU A 178 12.48 -12.57 14.94
N SER A 179 13.14 -11.42 15.11
CA SER A 179 14.57 -11.22 14.86
C SER A 179 15.42 -12.18 15.67
N GLU A 180 15.15 -12.29 16.95
CA GLU A 180 15.84 -13.23 17.85
C GLU A 180 15.64 -14.70 17.44
N LYS A 181 14.39 -15.10 17.16
CA LYS A 181 14.05 -16.48 16.75
C LYS A 181 14.62 -16.87 15.40
N ALA A 182 14.69 -15.96 14.46
CA ALA A 182 15.19 -16.20 13.11
C ALA A 182 16.72 -15.98 13.00
N GLY A 183 17.32 -15.22 13.91
CA GLY A 183 18.71 -14.80 13.82
C GLY A 183 18.95 -13.86 12.64
N VAL A 184 18.01 -12.95 12.34
CA VAL A 184 18.09 -11.97 11.25
C VAL A 184 17.98 -10.55 11.77
N TYR A 185 18.39 -9.59 10.96
CA TYR A 185 18.45 -8.19 11.37
C TYR A 185 17.07 -7.56 11.49
N TYR A 186 16.89 -6.75 12.54
CA TYR A 186 15.78 -5.83 12.70
C TYR A 186 16.34 -4.46 13.11
N PRO A 187 16.20 -3.42 12.28
CA PRO A 187 16.80 -2.11 12.56
C PRO A 187 16.05 -1.28 13.61
N GLY A 188 14.83 -1.69 14.01
CA GLY A 188 13.92 -0.90 14.83
C GLY A 188 12.76 -0.31 14.04
N HIS A 189 11.96 0.57 14.69
CA HIS A 189 10.90 1.34 14.05
C HIS A 189 11.26 2.83 14.00
N PHE A 190 10.73 3.53 12.99
CA PHE A 190 11.13 4.91 12.68
C PHE A 190 9.93 5.73 12.21
N ASP A 191 10.12 7.05 12.10
CA ASP A 191 9.20 7.92 11.36
C ASP A 191 9.08 7.49 9.89
N LEU A 192 8.00 7.93 9.23
CA LEU A 192 7.69 7.52 7.86
C LEU A 192 8.81 7.87 6.87
N GLU A 193 9.46 9.02 6.99
CA GLU A 193 10.52 9.45 6.09
C GLU A 193 11.76 8.55 6.21
N THR A 194 12.13 8.19 7.43
CA THR A 194 13.21 7.25 7.71
C THR A 194 12.85 5.84 7.24
N PHE A 195 11.61 5.41 7.45
CA PHE A 195 11.11 4.12 7.00
C PHE A 195 11.12 3.99 5.47
N ILE A 196 10.72 5.03 4.73
CA ILE A 196 10.83 5.09 3.27
C ILE A 196 12.30 4.96 2.83
N SER A 197 13.19 5.70 3.48
CA SER A 197 14.62 5.69 3.15
C SER A 197 15.27 4.33 3.42
N LEU A 198 14.93 3.69 4.54
CA LEU A 198 15.32 2.33 4.87
C LEU A 198 14.76 1.31 3.87
N THR A 199 13.47 1.42 3.52
CA THR A 199 12.86 0.54 2.52
C THR A 199 13.56 0.65 1.16
N ASN A 200 14.07 1.84 0.80
CA ASN A 200 14.80 2.03 -0.45
C ASN A 200 16.12 1.25 -0.51
N THR A 201 16.67 0.80 0.61
CA THR A 201 17.86 -0.07 0.63
C THR A 201 17.56 -1.54 0.35
N CYS A 202 16.28 -1.94 0.36
CA CYS A 202 15.87 -3.29 -0.01
C CYS A 202 15.94 -3.48 -1.53
N ASP A 203 16.36 -4.66 -1.96
CA ASP A 203 16.26 -5.09 -3.36
C ASP A 203 14.86 -5.67 -3.64
N ILE A 204 14.33 -6.43 -2.68
CA ILE A 204 13.02 -7.09 -2.74
C ILE A 204 12.26 -6.82 -1.44
N VAL A 205 10.95 -6.63 -1.54
CA VAL A 205 10.06 -6.48 -0.37
C VAL A 205 9.01 -7.60 -0.37
N VAL A 206 8.83 -8.25 0.77
CA VAL A 206 7.72 -9.18 1.02
C VAL A 206 6.75 -8.51 1.98
N THR A 207 5.50 -8.36 1.58
CA THR A 207 4.48 -7.67 2.37
C THR A 207 3.07 -8.19 2.10
N GLN A 208 2.16 -7.92 3.01
CA GLN A 208 0.72 -7.96 2.76
C GLN A 208 0.27 -6.65 2.12
N VAL A 209 -1.03 -6.57 1.77
CA VAL A 209 -1.67 -5.33 1.29
C VAL A 209 -1.70 -4.29 2.42
N THR A 210 -0.72 -3.40 2.42
CA THR A 210 -0.49 -2.39 3.46
C THR A 210 0.12 -1.12 2.86
N MET A 211 0.40 -0.12 3.69
CA MET A 211 1.17 1.06 3.28
C MET A 211 2.53 0.68 2.68
N MET A 212 3.19 -0.39 3.16
CA MET A 212 4.45 -0.86 2.60
C MET A 212 4.35 -1.22 1.11
N MET A 213 3.24 -1.81 0.66
CA MET A 213 3.00 -2.08 -0.76
C MET A 213 3.12 -0.79 -1.59
N HIS A 214 2.48 0.29 -1.16
CA HIS A 214 2.53 1.58 -1.85
C HIS A 214 3.93 2.19 -1.81
N ILE A 215 4.64 2.10 -0.68
CA ILE A 215 6.03 2.56 -0.56
C ILE A 215 6.94 1.78 -1.49
N ALA A 216 6.88 0.45 -1.48
CA ALA A 216 7.69 -0.41 -2.34
C ALA A 216 7.43 -0.15 -3.83
N THR A 217 6.14 0.04 -4.21
CA THR A 217 5.75 0.39 -5.59
C THR A 217 6.32 1.76 -5.99
N ALA A 218 6.20 2.77 -5.12
CA ALA A 218 6.72 4.11 -5.35
C ALA A 218 8.24 4.14 -5.50
N LEU A 219 8.95 3.33 -4.72
CA LEU A 219 10.40 3.15 -4.76
C LEU A 219 10.84 2.17 -5.87
N GLN A 220 9.90 1.67 -6.67
CA GLN A 220 10.15 0.75 -7.79
C GLN A 220 10.87 -0.55 -7.38
N LYS A 221 10.60 -1.04 -6.17
CA LYS A 221 11.19 -2.28 -5.65
C LYS A 221 10.51 -3.51 -6.25
N LYS A 222 11.27 -4.60 -6.38
CA LYS A 222 10.68 -5.92 -6.59
C LYS A 222 9.83 -6.29 -5.38
N MET A 223 8.68 -6.94 -5.59
CA MET A 223 7.74 -7.17 -4.49
C MET A 223 7.03 -8.51 -4.60
N VAL A 224 6.98 -9.24 -3.48
CA VAL A 224 6.00 -10.32 -3.27
C VAL A 224 4.87 -9.77 -2.42
N LEU A 225 3.69 -9.66 -3.00
CA LEU A 225 2.50 -9.15 -2.34
C LEU A 225 1.58 -10.32 -1.95
N MET A 226 1.44 -10.58 -0.65
CA MET A 226 0.47 -11.55 -0.15
C MET A 226 -0.91 -10.89 -0.04
N ASN A 227 -1.89 -11.45 -0.74
CA ASN A 227 -3.25 -10.92 -0.80
C ASN A 227 -4.28 -12.02 -0.51
N THR A 228 -5.31 -11.69 0.25
CA THR A 228 -6.42 -12.60 0.57
C THR A 228 -7.78 -11.97 0.30
N ILE A 229 -8.09 -10.87 0.98
CA ILE A 229 -9.43 -10.28 1.06
C ILE A 229 -9.73 -9.21 0.01
N PHE A 230 -8.76 -8.87 -0.83
CA PHE A 230 -8.92 -7.83 -1.85
C PHE A 230 -8.92 -8.42 -3.26
N ASN A 231 -9.54 -7.72 -4.20
CA ASN A 231 -9.42 -8.04 -5.60
C ASN A 231 -7.96 -7.81 -6.08
N PRO A 232 -7.26 -8.84 -6.57
CA PRO A 232 -5.84 -8.71 -6.98
C PRO A 232 -5.64 -7.75 -8.17
N HIS A 233 -6.66 -7.53 -9.00
CA HIS A 233 -6.59 -6.58 -10.11
C HIS A 233 -6.47 -5.11 -9.67
N GLU A 234 -6.85 -4.79 -8.42
CA GLU A 234 -6.69 -3.42 -7.89
C GLU A 234 -5.22 -2.98 -7.79
N PHE A 235 -4.29 -3.93 -7.72
CA PHE A 235 -2.87 -3.64 -7.45
C PHE A 235 -2.04 -3.62 -8.73
N GLU A 236 -1.54 -2.44 -9.09
CA GLU A 236 -0.57 -2.29 -10.16
C GLU A 236 0.86 -2.44 -9.61
N LEU A 237 1.55 -3.50 -10.01
CA LEU A 237 2.94 -3.78 -9.60
C LEU A 237 3.98 -3.41 -10.66
N TYR A 238 3.57 -2.82 -11.76
CA TYR A 238 4.44 -2.37 -12.87
C TYR A 238 5.37 -3.46 -13.41
N GLY A 239 4.93 -4.71 -13.38
CA GLY A 239 5.73 -5.86 -13.80
C GLY A 239 6.92 -6.19 -12.87
N ARG A 240 7.00 -5.57 -11.68
CA ARG A 240 8.10 -5.78 -10.72
C ARG A 240 7.73 -6.67 -9.55
N GLY A 241 6.60 -7.35 -9.60
CA GLY A 241 6.19 -8.19 -8.48
C GLY A 241 5.24 -9.29 -8.85
N VAL A 242 4.95 -10.12 -7.87
CA VAL A 242 3.95 -11.18 -7.94
C VAL A 242 2.96 -11.04 -6.80
N ILE A 243 1.70 -11.36 -7.08
CA ILE A 243 0.64 -11.42 -6.07
C ILE A 243 0.42 -12.89 -5.72
N ILE A 244 0.54 -13.22 -4.44
CA ILE A 244 0.34 -14.57 -3.92
C ILE A 244 -0.93 -14.56 -3.06
N GLY A 245 -1.85 -15.46 -3.38
CA GLY A 245 -3.07 -15.70 -2.61
C GLY A 245 -3.11 -17.10 -2.03
N PRO A 246 -4.08 -17.39 -1.15
CA PRO A 246 -4.31 -18.74 -0.66
C PRO A 246 -4.76 -19.68 -1.80
N PRO A 247 -4.53 -21.00 -1.68
CA PRO A 247 -4.95 -21.98 -2.71
C PRO A 247 -6.45 -21.95 -3.01
N SER A 248 -7.27 -21.63 -2.01
CA SER A 248 -8.71 -21.44 -2.16
C SER A 248 -9.07 -19.98 -2.06
N PRO A 249 -9.94 -19.43 -2.93
CA PRO A 249 -10.35 -18.04 -2.89
C PRO A 249 -10.95 -17.66 -1.54
N CYS A 250 -10.60 -16.47 -1.06
CA CYS A 250 -11.15 -15.92 0.18
C CYS A 250 -12.65 -15.62 0.03
N GLN A 251 -13.46 -16.04 1.02
CA GLN A 251 -14.90 -15.78 1.08
C GLN A 251 -15.24 -14.51 1.90
N CYS A 252 -14.28 -13.96 2.62
CA CYS A 252 -14.44 -12.85 3.55
C CYS A 252 -14.09 -11.49 2.93
N TYR A 253 -14.32 -11.34 1.66
CA TYR A 253 -13.97 -10.17 0.86
C TYR A 253 -14.21 -8.85 1.61
N TYR A 254 -13.15 -8.05 1.78
CA TYR A 254 -13.09 -6.86 2.64
C TYR A 254 -13.53 -7.05 4.10
N GLY A 255 -13.55 -8.30 4.60
CA GLY A 255 -14.02 -8.62 5.94
C GLY A 255 -12.94 -8.51 7.03
N ASN A 256 -13.36 -8.11 8.23
CA ASN A 256 -12.50 -8.06 9.42
C ASN A 256 -12.37 -9.41 10.10
N GLU A 257 -13.30 -10.32 9.83
CA GLU A 257 -13.37 -11.64 10.45
C GLU A 257 -13.40 -12.72 9.35
N CYS A 258 -12.76 -13.84 9.64
CA CYS A 258 -12.78 -14.98 8.72
C CYS A 258 -13.92 -15.91 9.07
N VAL A 259 -14.80 -16.18 8.11
CA VAL A 259 -15.94 -17.13 8.27
C VAL A 259 -15.48 -18.54 8.63
N ARG A 260 -14.21 -18.90 8.36
CA ARG A 260 -13.58 -20.18 8.73
C ARG A 260 -13.05 -20.21 10.17
N GLY A 261 -13.15 -19.10 10.93
CA GLY A 261 -12.54 -18.94 12.25
C GLY A 261 -11.02 -18.72 12.25
N THR A 262 -10.32 -19.10 11.17
CA THR A 262 -8.87 -18.85 10.98
C THR A 262 -8.63 -18.18 9.64
N SER A 263 -7.76 -17.17 9.62
CA SER A 263 -7.46 -16.44 8.38
C SER A 263 -6.90 -17.37 7.29
N CYS A 264 -7.42 -17.25 6.07
CA CYS A 264 -6.87 -17.92 4.90
C CYS A 264 -5.46 -17.43 4.52
N MET A 265 -4.99 -16.33 5.10
CA MET A 265 -3.58 -15.93 5.06
C MET A 265 -2.64 -17.04 5.56
N ASN A 266 -3.14 -17.86 6.51
CA ASN A 266 -2.41 -18.99 7.06
C ASN A 266 -2.31 -20.20 6.12
N ASP A 267 -3.02 -20.19 4.99
CA ASP A 267 -2.94 -21.22 3.96
C ASP A 267 -1.85 -20.89 2.91
N ILE A 268 -1.27 -19.69 2.96
CA ILE A 268 -0.10 -19.30 2.18
C ILE A 268 1.14 -19.79 2.96
N ASP A 269 1.77 -20.85 2.52
CA ASP A 269 2.95 -21.40 3.18
C ASP A 269 4.23 -20.62 2.81
N PRO A 270 5.28 -20.66 3.64
CA PRO A 270 6.55 -19.95 3.42
C PRO A 270 7.25 -20.35 2.11
N GLN A 271 7.13 -21.61 1.69
CA GLN A 271 7.75 -22.07 0.46
C GLN A 271 7.11 -21.44 -0.77
N THR A 272 5.79 -21.26 -0.76
CA THR A 272 5.06 -20.55 -1.82
C THR A 272 5.53 -19.11 -1.95
N VAL A 273 5.75 -18.41 -0.81
CA VAL A 273 6.27 -17.04 -0.79
C VAL A 273 7.72 -17.00 -1.29
N TYR A 274 8.56 -17.93 -0.88
CA TYR A 274 9.94 -18.07 -1.35
C TYR A 274 10.00 -18.33 -2.86
N ASN A 275 9.16 -19.22 -3.39
CA ASN A 275 9.09 -19.49 -4.83
C ASN A 275 8.66 -18.25 -5.63
N GLY A 276 7.69 -17.48 -5.11
CA GLY A 276 7.28 -16.20 -5.68
C GLY A 276 8.43 -15.19 -5.70
N LEU A 277 9.23 -15.12 -4.64
CA LEU A 277 10.39 -14.26 -4.57
C LEU A 277 11.42 -14.67 -5.64
N ASN A 278 11.74 -15.95 -5.79
CA ASN A 278 12.68 -16.43 -6.78
C ASN A 278 12.25 -16.18 -8.22
N SER A 279 10.95 -16.10 -8.48
CA SER A 279 10.44 -15.80 -9.82
C SER A 279 10.69 -14.36 -10.28
N ILE A 280 11.02 -13.46 -9.34
CA ILE A 280 11.28 -12.04 -9.59
C ILE A 280 12.69 -11.59 -9.18
N ALA A 281 13.49 -12.46 -8.57
CA ALA A 281 14.82 -12.16 -8.02
C ALA A 281 15.87 -11.74 -9.06
#